data_6dfc44b5aa86e1184aa44b33e837febb
#
_entry.id   6dfc44b5aa86e1184aa44b33e837febb
#
_cell.length_a   1.000
_cell.length_b   1.000
_cell.length_c   1.000
_cell.angle_alpha   90.00
_cell.angle_beta   90.00
_cell.angle_gamma   90.00
#
_symmetry.space_group_name_H-M   'P 1'
#
loop_
_entity.id
_entity.type
_entity.pdbx_description
1 polymer ?
#
loop_
_entity_poly.entity_id
_entity_poly.type
_entity_poly.pdbx_seq_one_letter_code
_entity_poly.pdbx_strand_id
1 'polypeptide(L)'
;MNSSTTTQSGSLTRRDFFGLASKASANVVAGGSSSSPTVTPMRNSSKSFEDAATLAAKAAASAGVTPNIEEYRKQSASPPKLSVIVLSRLGFGPTPEEVTEFENMGATDEDRLSNWLDKQLNPESIPDADLETKIQAANFSTPGKSLQDAWQQHYRNGDYNVRLQPARELERMNFMRAAHSKKQLFEVLVDFWHNHFNIYAWDSYIASVFMNWDENVIRKHAFGNFREMIEDMTKHTAMLYYLDNYTNTSAGFNENFARELFELHTMGAENYFGVIPRDEVPTYADGTPRGYVDADVYDAAECFTGWTVNSNDDFGDYGDFLYRNDHHSQGEKRILWEVIPAFGGESDGYKVMDLVAFHPGTARYVSRKLCRRLIMDHPPESLVSEIAEVFMANKDEPDQLKRVVRAVCMSEEFRNTFGEKVKRPFEMSVSAFRATGAEWPWDMESSDSGRILDYLENSGQGLFRHPTPDGYSDFKEDWLSTNPMMSIWRLVLYAVDDSNNDVRNIRIEETTPSNLRSTEFSAVLYQKGSVKPLSNLWLMVVVKQSIRYGMQIPMWVADYATWYPLFYYHLPTFSANLNPSEICTLLDVDLCKAVAQPSQP
;
A
#
# COMPACT_ATOMS: atom_id res chain seq x y z
N MET A 1 -46.20 -14.71 -39.09
CA MET A 1 -45.87 -15.55 -37.95
C MET A 1 -44.36 -15.73 -37.96
N ASN A 2 -43.63 -14.88 -37.29
CA ASN A 2 -42.21 -15.06 -36.96
C ASN A 2 -41.96 -14.34 -35.65
N SER A 3 -41.76 -15.11 -34.58
CA SER A 3 -41.45 -14.64 -33.26
C SER A 3 -39.93 -14.47 -33.14
N SER A 4 -39.48 -13.23 -33.04
CA SER A 4 -38.11 -12.89 -32.67
C SER A 4 -37.97 -12.86 -31.15
N THR A 5 -37.30 -13.83 -30.60
CA THR A 5 -36.87 -13.83 -29.18
C THR A 5 -35.63 -12.95 -29.03
N THR A 6 -35.83 -11.80 -28.44
CA THR A 6 -34.74 -10.92 -27.96
C THR A 6 -34.23 -11.44 -26.63
N THR A 7 -32.99 -11.96 -26.61
CA THR A 7 -32.25 -12.25 -25.38
C THR A 7 -31.73 -10.94 -24.79
N GLN A 8 -32.34 -10.49 -23.71
CA GLN A 8 -31.77 -9.45 -22.85
C GLN A 8 -30.59 -10.02 -22.08
N SER A 9 -29.41 -9.54 -22.37
CA SER A 9 -28.22 -9.71 -21.52
C SER A 9 -28.36 -8.76 -20.33
N GLY A 10 -28.90 -9.25 -19.22
CA GLY A 10 -28.91 -8.52 -17.97
C GLY A 10 -27.49 -8.45 -17.41
N SER A 11 -26.91 -7.27 -17.33
CA SER A 11 -25.69 -7.04 -16.54
C SER A 11 -26.05 -7.26 -15.07
N LEU A 12 -25.31 -8.17 -14.41
CA LEU A 12 -25.38 -8.36 -12.96
C LEU A 12 -24.95 -7.06 -12.27
N THR A 13 -25.80 -6.54 -11.40
CA THR A 13 -25.46 -5.36 -10.58
C THR A 13 -24.57 -5.78 -9.42
N ARG A 14 -23.79 -4.84 -8.85
CA ARG A 14 -23.01 -5.06 -7.62
C ARG A 14 -23.84 -5.70 -6.50
N ARG A 15 -25.10 -5.34 -6.40
CA ARG A 15 -26.07 -5.91 -5.45
C ARG A 15 -26.23 -7.42 -5.61
N ASP A 16 -26.18 -7.92 -6.85
CA ASP A 16 -26.29 -9.35 -7.14
C ASP A 16 -25.02 -10.11 -6.72
N PHE A 17 -23.85 -9.45 -6.79
CA PHE A 17 -22.56 -10.02 -6.36
C PHE A 17 -22.48 -10.14 -4.83
N PHE A 18 -22.88 -9.12 -4.09
CA PHE A 18 -22.89 -9.17 -2.61
C PHE A 18 -24.01 -10.07 -2.07
N GLY A 19 -25.15 -10.13 -2.72
CA GLY A 19 -26.24 -11.07 -2.39
C GLY A 19 -25.86 -12.54 -2.62
N LEU A 20 -24.95 -12.84 -3.52
CA LEU A 20 -24.41 -14.18 -3.73
C LEU A 20 -23.36 -14.56 -2.67
N ALA A 21 -22.54 -13.64 -2.22
CA ALA A 21 -21.56 -13.88 -1.15
C ALA A 21 -22.26 -14.14 0.20
N SER A 22 -23.31 -13.39 0.55
CA SER A 22 -24.08 -13.59 1.78
C SER A 22 -24.90 -14.91 1.77
N LYS A 23 -25.35 -15.37 0.60
CA LYS A 23 -26.04 -16.66 0.46
C LYS A 23 -25.10 -17.87 0.52
N ALA A 24 -23.83 -17.71 0.16
CA ALA A 24 -22.83 -18.76 0.31
C ALA A 24 -22.49 -19.03 1.79
N SER A 25 -22.54 -18.01 2.64
CA SER A 25 -22.30 -18.15 4.09
C SER A 25 -23.50 -18.73 4.86
N ALA A 26 -24.72 -18.60 4.36
CA ALA A 26 -25.94 -19.05 5.04
C ALA A 26 -26.33 -20.52 4.78
N ASN A 27 -25.75 -21.19 3.78
CA ASN A 27 -26.12 -22.55 3.38
C ASN A 27 -25.25 -23.69 4.00
N VAL A 28 -24.46 -23.40 5.02
CA VAL A 28 -23.65 -24.41 5.73
C VAL A 28 -24.34 -24.99 6.97
N VAL A 29 -25.56 -24.59 7.30
CA VAL A 29 -26.32 -25.15 8.44
C VAL A 29 -27.70 -25.60 8.01
N ALA A 30 -27.81 -26.73 7.33
CA ALA A 30 -28.99 -27.62 7.39
C ALA A 30 -28.74 -28.94 6.65
N GLY A 31 -28.51 -29.94 7.38
CA GLY A 31 -28.79 -31.35 7.36
C GLY A 31 -28.91 -32.16 6.07
N GLY A 32 -28.22 -33.31 6.04
CA GLY A 32 -28.56 -34.43 5.17
C GLY A 32 -27.35 -35.28 4.75
N SER A 33 -27.26 -36.46 5.30
CA SER A 33 -26.25 -37.50 5.09
C SER A 33 -26.08 -37.94 3.63
N SER A 34 -24.88 -37.89 3.07
CA SER A 34 -24.33 -38.88 2.14
C SER A 34 -22.82 -38.70 2.01
N SER A 35 -22.11 -39.82 2.01
CA SER A 35 -20.67 -39.99 2.03
C SER A 35 -19.93 -39.28 0.88
N SER A 36 -19.01 -38.41 1.22
CA SER A 36 -17.94 -37.91 0.35
C SER A 36 -16.71 -37.55 1.18
N PRO A 37 -15.49 -37.56 0.61
CA PRO A 37 -14.25 -37.67 1.37
C PRO A 37 -13.98 -36.44 2.21
N THR A 38 -13.58 -36.71 3.44
CA THR A 38 -13.22 -35.75 4.49
C THR A 38 -12.06 -34.83 4.04
N VAL A 39 -12.35 -33.59 3.74
CA VAL A 39 -11.34 -32.54 3.72
C VAL A 39 -11.12 -32.10 5.16
N THR A 40 -9.99 -32.48 5.71
CA THR A 40 -9.55 -32.06 7.04
C THR A 40 -9.24 -30.58 7.02
N PRO A 41 -9.75 -29.76 7.95
CA PRO A 41 -9.34 -28.36 8.04
C PRO A 41 -7.85 -28.26 8.38
N MET A 42 -7.08 -27.49 7.64
CA MET A 42 -5.70 -27.19 7.97
C MET A 42 -5.63 -26.50 9.34
N ARG A 43 -5.19 -27.24 10.32
CA ARG A 43 -4.89 -26.77 11.67
C ARG A 43 -3.49 -26.15 11.68
N ASN A 44 -3.42 -24.90 12.16
CA ASN A 44 -2.27 -24.23 12.75
C ASN A 44 -0.93 -24.25 11.97
N SER A 45 -0.63 -23.15 11.31
CA SER A 45 0.67 -22.85 10.69
C SER A 45 1.86 -22.79 11.69
N SER A 46 1.63 -22.70 12.99
CA SER A 46 2.69 -22.75 14.01
C SER A 46 3.40 -24.11 14.10
N LYS A 47 2.70 -25.21 13.84
CA LYS A 47 3.32 -26.55 13.84
C LYS A 47 4.25 -26.79 12.65
N SER A 48 3.98 -26.22 11.49
CA SER A 48 4.84 -26.40 10.30
C SER A 48 6.20 -25.70 10.44
N PHE A 49 6.29 -24.63 11.22
CA PHE A 49 7.56 -23.94 11.50
C PHE A 49 8.42 -24.72 12.52
N GLU A 50 7.81 -25.28 13.56
CA GLU A 50 8.51 -26.17 14.50
C GLU A 50 8.99 -27.45 13.81
N ASP A 51 8.22 -27.98 12.85
CA ASP A 51 8.58 -29.17 12.08
C ASP A 51 9.75 -28.89 11.11
N ALA A 52 9.79 -27.74 10.46
CA ALA A 52 10.89 -27.34 9.57
C ALA A 52 12.19 -27.07 10.35
N ALA A 53 12.11 -26.39 11.49
CA ALA A 53 13.25 -26.17 12.37
C ALA A 53 13.76 -27.51 12.97
N THR A 54 12.87 -28.42 13.30
CA THR A 54 13.18 -29.75 13.81
C THR A 54 13.82 -30.65 12.73
N LEU A 55 13.36 -30.54 11.46
CA LEU A 55 13.99 -31.23 10.33
C LEU A 55 15.39 -30.69 10.02
N ALA A 56 15.57 -29.37 10.06
CA ALA A 56 16.86 -28.73 9.89
C ALA A 56 17.85 -29.12 11.02
N ALA A 57 17.37 -29.15 12.26
CA ALA A 57 18.16 -29.62 13.41
C ALA A 57 18.53 -31.11 13.30
N LYS A 58 17.62 -31.98 12.79
CA LYS A 58 17.92 -33.39 12.54
C LYS A 58 18.93 -33.59 11.40
N ALA A 59 18.84 -32.81 10.33
CA ALA A 59 19.81 -32.84 9.24
C ALA A 59 21.20 -32.37 9.71
N ALA A 60 21.28 -31.33 10.52
CA ALA A 60 22.53 -30.86 11.12
C ALA A 60 23.12 -31.86 12.12
N ALA A 61 22.32 -32.51 12.95
CA ALA A 61 22.75 -33.56 13.87
C ALA A 61 23.28 -34.80 13.14
N SER A 62 22.73 -35.16 11.98
CA SER A 62 23.24 -36.26 11.14
C SER A 62 24.58 -35.92 10.45
N ALA A 63 24.89 -34.62 10.32
CA ALA A 63 26.17 -34.12 9.79
C ALA A 63 27.27 -33.92 10.89
N GLY A 64 26.98 -34.25 12.16
CA GLY A 64 27.90 -34.09 13.29
C GLY A 64 28.10 -32.63 13.72
N VAL A 65 27.28 -31.71 13.22
CA VAL A 65 27.27 -30.30 13.60
C VAL A 65 26.02 -30.07 14.45
N THR A 66 26.17 -29.78 15.72
CA THR A 66 25.08 -29.32 16.59
C THR A 66 25.00 -27.80 16.46
N PRO A 67 24.08 -27.25 15.66
CA PRO A 67 23.88 -25.82 15.64
C PRO A 67 23.25 -25.42 16.96
N ASN A 68 23.92 -24.58 17.72
CA ASN A 68 23.32 -23.93 18.87
C ASN A 68 22.38 -22.83 18.37
N ILE A 69 21.12 -23.21 18.10
CA ILE A 69 20.08 -22.30 17.60
C ILE A 69 19.90 -21.08 18.53
N GLU A 70 20.14 -21.25 19.85
CA GLU A 70 20.10 -20.15 20.80
C GLU A 70 21.32 -19.21 20.66
N GLU A 71 22.46 -19.75 20.29
CA GLU A 71 23.65 -18.96 20.02
C GLU A 71 23.55 -18.21 18.69
N TYR A 72 22.95 -18.83 17.67
CA TYR A 72 22.54 -18.16 16.42
C TYR A 72 21.49 -17.08 16.67
N ARG A 73 20.48 -17.31 17.50
CA ARG A 73 19.52 -16.27 17.91
C ARG A 73 20.16 -15.15 18.73
N LYS A 74 21.20 -15.39 19.50
CA LYS A 74 21.94 -14.37 20.28
C LYS A 74 22.99 -13.63 19.47
N GLN A 75 23.48 -14.22 18.39
CA GLN A 75 24.34 -13.55 17.40
C GLN A 75 23.51 -12.83 16.32
N SER A 76 22.18 -12.88 16.41
CA SER A 76 21.30 -12.14 15.52
C SER A 76 21.60 -10.65 15.68
N ALA A 77 22.18 -10.16 14.68
CA ALA A 77 22.61 -8.86 14.25
C ALA A 77 22.24 -7.68 15.13
N SER A 78 23.20 -6.83 15.28
CA SER A 78 22.94 -5.43 15.59
C SER A 78 21.82 -4.92 14.68
N PRO A 79 20.87 -4.15 15.20
CA PRO A 79 19.87 -3.52 14.35
C PRO A 79 20.58 -2.77 13.21
N PRO A 80 19.98 -2.69 12.02
CA PRO A 80 20.58 -1.93 10.94
C PRO A 80 20.78 -0.48 11.37
N LYS A 81 21.62 0.22 10.64
CA LYS A 81 21.76 1.66 10.83
C LYS A 81 20.40 2.34 10.70
N LEU A 82 20.20 3.41 11.47
CA LEU A 82 18.96 4.19 11.42
C LEU A 82 18.65 4.71 10.01
N SER A 83 19.68 5.07 9.22
CA SER A 83 19.51 5.45 7.81
C SER A 83 18.75 4.38 7.01
N VAL A 84 19.08 3.11 7.19
CA VAL A 84 18.39 2.01 6.48
C VAL A 84 16.95 1.85 6.98
N ILE A 85 16.72 1.97 8.28
CA ILE A 85 15.37 1.92 8.87
C ILE A 85 14.50 3.03 8.29
N VAL A 86 14.98 4.27 8.35
CA VAL A 86 14.25 5.46 7.89
C VAL A 86 13.95 5.37 6.40
N LEU A 87 14.96 5.18 5.57
CA LEU A 87 14.79 5.16 4.11
C LEU A 87 13.98 3.96 3.60
N SER A 88 13.86 2.90 4.39
CA SER A 88 13.01 1.76 4.05
C SER A 88 11.56 1.89 4.49
N ARG A 89 11.30 2.58 5.62
CA ARG A 89 9.94 2.76 6.18
C ARG A 89 9.26 4.03 5.70
N LEU A 90 10.03 5.10 5.64
CA LEU A 90 9.57 6.44 5.26
C LEU A 90 9.87 6.76 3.80
N GLY A 91 10.36 5.77 3.07
CA GLY A 91 10.59 5.78 1.64
C GLY A 91 10.39 4.37 1.07
N PHE A 92 10.51 4.25 -0.24
CA PHE A 92 10.37 2.96 -0.93
C PHE A 92 11.66 2.14 -0.95
N GLY A 93 12.69 2.56 -0.22
CA GLY A 93 13.95 1.86 -0.08
C GLY A 93 15.15 2.79 -0.27
N PRO A 94 16.29 2.50 0.40
CA PRO A 94 17.48 3.34 0.35
C PRO A 94 18.17 3.28 -1.01
N THR A 95 18.75 4.40 -1.43
CA THR A 95 19.83 4.44 -2.41
C THR A 95 21.16 4.76 -1.73
N PRO A 96 22.33 4.45 -2.31
CA PRO A 96 23.62 4.78 -1.72
C PRO A 96 23.80 6.27 -1.44
N GLU A 97 23.26 7.12 -2.32
CA GLU A 97 23.34 8.58 -2.21
C GLU A 97 22.52 9.07 -1.03
N GLU A 98 21.26 8.59 -0.88
CA GLU A 98 20.38 8.96 0.23
C GLU A 98 20.89 8.49 1.58
N VAL A 99 21.49 7.30 1.64
CA VAL A 99 22.17 6.82 2.87
C VAL A 99 23.30 7.78 3.24
N THR A 100 24.13 8.18 2.27
CA THR A 100 25.23 9.12 2.49
C THR A 100 24.70 10.48 2.93
N GLU A 101 23.65 10.97 2.29
CA GLU A 101 23.00 12.23 2.65
C GLU A 101 22.48 12.18 4.09
N PHE A 102 21.71 11.13 4.45
CA PHE A 102 21.17 10.96 5.79
C PHE A 102 22.26 10.93 6.87
N GLU A 103 23.34 10.17 6.67
CA GLU A 103 24.45 10.05 7.61
C GLU A 103 25.16 11.40 7.85
N ASN A 104 25.06 12.35 6.90
CA ASN A 104 25.64 13.69 6.99
C ASN A 104 24.67 14.74 7.57
N MET A 105 23.42 14.40 7.85
CA MET A 105 22.41 15.36 8.33
C MET A 105 22.53 15.76 9.80
N GLY A 106 23.38 15.08 10.59
CA GLY A 106 23.54 15.40 12.02
C GLY A 106 24.63 14.61 12.70
N ALA A 107 24.96 15.03 13.92
CA ALA A 107 25.98 14.37 14.73
C ALA A 107 25.47 13.09 15.40
N THR A 108 24.19 13.10 15.81
CA THR A 108 23.51 11.97 16.44
C THR A 108 22.44 11.39 15.51
N ASP A 109 22.00 10.19 15.77
CA ASP A 109 20.91 9.56 15.03
C ASP A 109 19.58 10.33 15.19
N GLU A 110 19.35 10.94 16.35
CA GLU A 110 18.19 11.79 16.60
C GLU A 110 18.24 13.08 15.79
N ASP A 111 19.40 13.76 15.72
CA ASP A 111 19.60 14.93 14.86
C ASP A 111 19.38 14.59 13.39
N ARG A 112 19.94 13.46 12.93
CA ARG A 112 19.80 13.00 11.54
C ARG A 112 18.33 12.75 11.18
N LEU A 113 17.60 12.04 12.04
CA LEU A 113 16.20 11.76 11.84
C LEU A 113 15.37 13.05 11.84
N SER A 114 15.59 13.94 12.82
CA SER A 114 14.87 15.21 12.90
C SER A 114 15.10 16.08 11.65
N ASN A 115 16.35 16.26 11.25
CA ASN A 115 16.70 17.07 10.08
C ASN A 115 16.19 16.46 8.76
N TRP A 116 16.21 15.12 8.64
CA TRP A 116 15.64 14.43 7.50
C TRP A 116 14.12 14.62 7.43
N LEU A 117 13.42 14.50 8.57
CA LEU A 117 11.99 14.75 8.66
C LEU A 117 11.65 16.21 8.34
N ASP A 118 12.44 17.16 8.83
CA ASP A 118 12.25 18.59 8.51
C ASP A 118 12.34 18.86 7.00
N LYS A 119 13.23 18.16 6.29
CA LYS A 119 13.30 18.20 4.84
C LYS A 119 12.09 17.53 4.19
N GLN A 120 11.77 16.28 4.54
CA GLN A 120 10.76 15.47 3.86
C GLN A 120 9.32 15.92 4.13
N LEU A 121 9.06 16.52 5.27
CA LEU A 121 7.75 17.10 5.62
C LEU A 121 7.48 18.45 4.93
N ASN A 122 8.43 18.97 4.15
CA ASN A 122 8.28 20.17 3.33
C ASN A 122 8.57 19.84 1.85
N PRO A 123 7.75 18.98 1.21
CA PRO A 123 8.03 18.45 -0.13
C PRO A 123 8.12 19.54 -1.21
N GLU A 124 7.48 20.70 -1.01
CA GLU A 124 7.56 21.86 -1.89
C GLU A 124 8.97 22.46 -1.95
N SER A 125 9.78 22.28 -0.90
CA SER A 125 11.17 22.74 -0.85
C SER A 125 12.17 21.78 -1.49
N ILE A 126 11.74 20.57 -1.86
CA ILE A 126 12.60 19.52 -2.44
C ILE A 126 12.52 19.60 -3.97
N PRO A 127 13.61 19.97 -4.67
CA PRO A 127 13.61 19.96 -6.13
C PRO A 127 13.62 18.51 -6.66
N ASP A 128 12.82 18.25 -7.67
CA ASP A 128 12.61 16.91 -8.25
C ASP A 128 12.73 16.93 -9.79
N ALA A 129 13.63 17.76 -10.31
CA ALA A 129 13.77 18.06 -11.74
C ALA A 129 14.04 16.81 -12.59
N ASP A 130 14.76 15.81 -12.04
CA ASP A 130 15.03 14.56 -12.76
C ASP A 130 13.73 13.76 -12.98
N LEU A 131 12.88 13.65 -11.96
CA LEU A 131 11.57 13.03 -12.08
C LEU A 131 10.66 13.81 -13.04
N GLU A 132 10.64 15.14 -12.93
CA GLU A 132 9.85 15.99 -13.83
C GLU A 132 10.23 15.78 -15.29
N THR A 133 11.54 15.68 -15.57
CA THR A 133 12.06 15.36 -16.92
C THR A 133 11.57 13.98 -17.41
N LYS A 134 11.58 12.97 -16.53
CA LYS A 134 11.10 11.62 -16.88
C LYS A 134 9.59 11.59 -17.14
N ILE A 135 8.79 12.29 -16.32
CA ILE A 135 7.33 12.41 -16.51
C ILE A 135 7.03 13.12 -17.83
N GLN A 136 7.76 14.20 -18.15
CA GLN A 136 7.61 14.89 -19.43
C GLN A 136 7.97 13.98 -20.62
N ALA A 137 9.03 13.18 -20.50
CA ALA A 137 9.43 12.23 -21.54
C ALA A 137 8.40 11.10 -21.76
N ALA A 138 7.67 10.71 -20.72
CA ALA A 138 6.59 9.72 -20.81
C ALA A 138 5.35 10.25 -21.58
N ASN A 139 5.28 11.55 -21.80
CA ASN A 139 4.26 12.23 -22.61
C ASN A 139 2.81 11.92 -22.20
N PHE A 140 2.55 11.87 -20.89
CA PHE A 140 1.19 11.69 -20.37
C PHE A 140 0.33 12.90 -20.72
N SER A 141 -0.95 12.68 -21.00
CA SER A 141 -1.87 13.70 -21.48
C SER A 141 -2.90 14.15 -20.45
N THR A 142 -2.99 13.43 -19.32
CA THR A 142 -4.06 13.63 -18.33
C THR A 142 -3.66 14.41 -17.08
N PRO A 143 -2.38 14.52 -16.68
CA PRO A 143 -1.99 15.29 -15.51
C PRO A 143 -2.35 16.78 -15.63
N GLY A 144 -2.79 17.39 -14.51
CA GLY A 144 -3.13 18.81 -14.42
C GLY A 144 -4.45 19.21 -15.09
N LYS A 145 -5.24 18.26 -15.60
CA LYS A 145 -6.58 18.59 -16.13
C LYS A 145 -7.54 18.92 -15.01
N SER A 146 -8.35 19.98 -15.24
CA SER A 146 -9.49 20.21 -14.37
C SER A 146 -10.46 19.03 -14.37
N LEU A 147 -11.29 18.89 -13.32
CA LEU A 147 -12.30 17.85 -13.26
C LEU A 147 -13.25 17.91 -14.46
N GLN A 148 -13.66 19.11 -14.84
CA GLN A 148 -14.51 19.35 -16.01
C GLN A 148 -13.85 18.90 -17.31
N ASP A 149 -12.55 19.26 -17.53
CA ASP A 149 -11.83 18.84 -18.74
C ASP A 149 -11.68 17.31 -18.79
N ALA A 150 -11.34 16.69 -17.66
CA ALA A 150 -11.23 15.24 -17.53
C ALA A 150 -12.59 14.58 -17.82
N TRP A 151 -13.68 15.09 -17.26
CA TRP A 151 -15.03 14.61 -17.51
C TRP A 151 -15.44 14.71 -18.98
N GLN A 152 -15.27 15.90 -19.60
CA GLN A 152 -15.65 16.11 -21.00
C GLN A 152 -14.79 15.30 -21.99
N GLN A 153 -13.48 15.27 -21.79
CA GLN A 153 -12.55 14.64 -22.75
C GLN A 153 -12.51 13.13 -22.61
N HIS A 154 -12.56 12.61 -21.38
CA HIS A 154 -12.37 11.18 -21.15
C HIS A 154 -13.72 10.46 -20.94
N TYR A 155 -14.67 11.02 -20.20
CA TYR A 155 -15.93 10.35 -19.96
C TYR A 155 -16.95 10.58 -21.07
N ARG A 156 -17.28 11.84 -21.37
CA ARG A 156 -18.36 12.15 -22.33
C ARG A 156 -17.99 11.89 -23.78
N ASN A 157 -16.82 12.30 -24.19
CA ASN A 157 -16.35 12.19 -25.58
C ASN A 157 -15.45 10.97 -25.82
N GLY A 158 -15.03 10.26 -24.77
CA GLY A 158 -14.13 9.14 -24.84
C GLY A 158 -14.80 7.80 -25.10
N ASP A 159 -14.20 6.98 -25.96
CA ASP A 159 -14.50 5.55 -25.99
C ASP A 159 -13.95 4.86 -24.71
N TYR A 160 -14.16 3.55 -24.58
CA TYR A 160 -13.72 2.79 -23.40
C TYR A 160 -12.23 2.95 -23.08
N ASN A 161 -11.34 2.96 -24.07
CA ASN A 161 -9.90 3.11 -23.86
C ASN A 161 -9.54 4.52 -23.42
N VAL A 162 -10.16 5.53 -24.00
CA VAL A 162 -9.98 6.94 -23.61
C VAL A 162 -10.47 7.19 -22.19
N ARG A 163 -11.57 6.55 -21.78
CA ARG A 163 -12.06 6.63 -20.40
C ARG A 163 -11.08 6.05 -19.38
N LEU A 164 -10.40 4.95 -19.71
CA LEU A 164 -9.43 4.31 -18.83
C LEU A 164 -8.04 5.00 -18.83
N GLN A 165 -7.79 5.90 -19.77
CA GLN A 165 -6.48 6.53 -19.95
C GLN A 165 -5.96 7.23 -18.69
N PRO A 166 -6.74 8.06 -17.94
CA PRO A 166 -6.24 8.72 -16.75
C PRO A 166 -5.77 7.74 -15.66
N ALA A 167 -6.49 6.65 -15.45
CA ALA A 167 -6.10 5.62 -14.49
C ALA A 167 -4.82 4.88 -14.94
N ARG A 168 -4.69 4.56 -16.23
CA ARG A 168 -3.49 3.90 -16.79
C ARG A 168 -2.25 4.80 -16.75
N GLU A 169 -2.39 6.08 -17.01
CA GLU A 169 -1.30 7.04 -16.88
C GLU A 169 -0.89 7.22 -15.41
N LEU A 170 -1.87 7.27 -14.50
CA LEU A 170 -1.59 7.38 -13.06
C LEU A 170 -0.87 6.15 -12.50
N GLU A 171 -1.21 4.93 -12.90
CA GLU A 171 -0.47 3.71 -12.49
C GLU A 171 1.03 3.85 -12.80
N ARG A 172 1.37 4.29 -14.02
CA ARG A 172 2.77 4.48 -14.45
C ARG A 172 3.43 5.61 -13.70
N MET A 173 2.75 6.75 -13.61
CA MET A 173 3.27 7.94 -12.94
C MET A 173 3.48 7.69 -11.44
N ASN A 174 2.60 6.91 -10.79
CA ASN A 174 2.76 6.55 -9.39
C ASN A 174 4.00 5.67 -9.17
N PHE A 175 4.27 4.72 -10.07
CA PHE A 175 5.49 3.93 -10.01
C PHE A 175 6.74 4.79 -10.22
N MET A 176 6.72 5.69 -11.21
CA MET A 176 7.82 6.64 -11.47
C MET A 176 8.09 7.53 -10.25
N ARG A 177 7.05 8.09 -9.65
CA ARG A 177 7.16 8.92 -8.44
C ARG A 177 7.76 8.14 -7.27
N ALA A 178 7.25 6.95 -7.00
CA ALA A 178 7.76 6.10 -5.94
C ALA A 178 9.25 5.72 -6.14
N ALA A 179 9.65 5.43 -7.41
CA ALA A 179 11.01 5.01 -7.73
C ALA A 179 12.01 6.17 -7.77
N HIS A 180 11.65 7.32 -8.32
CA HIS A 180 12.58 8.39 -8.67
C HIS A 180 12.43 9.68 -7.87
N SER A 181 11.28 9.92 -7.21
CA SER A 181 11.08 11.15 -6.43
C SER A 181 12.06 11.23 -5.26
N LYS A 182 12.56 12.44 -5.01
CA LYS A 182 13.30 12.78 -3.79
C LYS A 182 12.39 13.08 -2.60
N LYS A 183 11.07 13.19 -2.85
CA LYS A 183 10.02 13.44 -1.85
C LYS A 183 9.46 12.13 -1.30
N GLN A 184 10.33 11.24 -0.85
CA GLN A 184 9.99 9.85 -0.55
C GLN A 184 8.88 9.70 0.50
N LEU A 185 8.95 10.43 1.60
CA LEU A 185 7.91 10.37 2.64
C LEU A 185 6.56 10.85 2.12
N PHE A 186 6.55 11.86 1.26
CA PHE A 186 5.33 12.34 0.62
C PHE A 186 4.69 11.23 -0.24
N GLU A 187 5.46 10.55 -1.08
CA GLU A 187 4.96 9.47 -1.93
C GLU A 187 4.47 8.25 -1.11
N VAL A 188 5.11 7.95 0.03
CA VAL A 188 4.64 6.92 0.97
C VAL A 188 3.29 7.29 1.58
N LEU A 189 3.08 8.56 1.94
CA LEU A 189 1.80 9.02 2.47
C LEU A 189 0.71 9.10 1.39
N VAL A 190 1.07 9.45 0.15
CA VAL A 190 0.14 9.37 -0.99
C VAL A 190 -0.35 7.93 -1.19
N ASP A 191 0.56 6.94 -1.20
CA ASP A 191 0.20 5.51 -1.26
C ASP A 191 -0.68 5.08 -0.08
N PHE A 192 -0.38 5.55 1.13
CA PHE A 192 -1.18 5.29 2.32
C PHE A 192 -2.61 5.84 2.19
N TRP A 193 -2.77 7.08 1.76
CA TRP A 193 -4.09 7.70 1.63
C TRP A 193 -4.90 7.14 0.47
N HIS A 194 -4.27 6.77 -0.64
CA HIS A 194 -4.94 6.01 -1.71
C HIS A 194 -5.49 4.67 -1.22
N ASN A 195 -4.78 4.02 -0.30
CA ASN A 195 -5.22 2.77 0.29
C ASN A 195 -6.28 2.98 1.38
N HIS A 196 -6.21 4.08 2.14
CA HIS A 196 -7.17 4.42 3.20
C HIS A 196 -8.53 4.83 2.63
N PHE A 197 -8.54 5.65 1.58
CA PHE A 197 -9.72 6.06 0.81
C PHE A 197 -9.80 5.26 -0.49
N ASN A 198 -9.70 3.93 -0.39
CA ASN A 198 -9.61 3.11 -1.57
C ASN A 198 -10.80 3.27 -2.50
N ILE A 199 -10.50 3.48 -3.77
CA ILE A 199 -11.44 3.49 -4.88
C ILE A 199 -10.95 2.53 -5.95
N TYR A 200 -11.83 1.67 -6.45
CA TYR A 200 -11.55 0.86 -7.62
C TYR A 200 -11.52 1.74 -8.87
N ALA A 201 -10.33 2.04 -9.37
CA ALA A 201 -10.13 3.01 -10.44
C ALA A 201 -10.58 2.55 -11.84
N TRP A 202 -10.88 1.26 -12.02
CA TRP A 202 -11.12 0.66 -13.34
C TRP A 202 -12.60 0.63 -13.78
N ASP A 203 -13.47 1.27 -13.01
CA ASP A 203 -14.79 1.66 -13.49
C ASP A 203 -14.68 2.88 -14.42
N SER A 204 -15.39 2.88 -15.56
CA SER A 204 -15.21 3.89 -16.60
C SER A 204 -15.59 5.31 -16.17
N TYR A 205 -16.53 5.48 -15.24
CA TYR A 205 -16.88 6.78 -14.66
C TYR A 205 -15.73 7.31 -13.81
N ILE A 206 -15.20 6.44 -12.96
CA ILE A 206 -14.15 6.72 -12.00
C ILE A 206 -12.82 6.92 -12.72
N ALA A 207 -12.45 6.00 -13.62
CA ALA A 207 -11.20 6.05 -14.37
C ALA A 207 -10.97 7.39 -15.07
N SER A 208 -12.04 7.95 -15.64
CA SER A 208 -12.02 9.20 -16.41
C SER A 208 -11.56 10.42 -15.59
N VAL A 209 -11.79 10.41 -14.28
CA VAL A 209 -11.47 11.51 -13.37
C VAL A 209 -10.43 11.12 -12.31
N PHE A 210 -9.83 9.93 -12.42
CA PHE A 210 -8.99 9.38 -11.37
C PHE A 210 -7.64 10.09 -11.23
N MET A 211 -7.08 10.66 -12.29
CA MET A 211 -5.93 11.54 -12.20
C MET A 211 -6.24 12.79 -11.35
N ASN A 212 -7.43 13.38 -11.54
CA ASN A 212 -7.86 14.53 -10.76
C ASN A 212 -8.11 14.18 -9.27
N TRP A 213 -8.60 12.95 -8.98
CA TRP A 213 -8.67 12.39 -7.63
C TRP A 213 -7.31 12.35 -6.94
N ASP A 214 -6.28 11.81 -7.60
CA ASP A 214 -4.91 11.79 -7.07
C ASP A 214 -4.42 13.20 -6.73
N GLU A 215 -4.55 14.13 -7.69
CA GLU A 215 -3.98 15.48 -7.58
C GLU A 215 -4.70 16.36 -6.57
N ASN A 216 -6.05 16.36 -6.59
CA ASN A 216 -6.85 17.35 -5.87
C ASN A 216 -7.46 16.83 -4.56
N VAL A 217 -7.42 15.53 -4.29
CA VAL A 217 -7.83 14.96 -3.01
C VAL A 217 -6.63 14.38 -2.28
N ILE A 218 -5.99 13.36 -2.83
CA ILE A 218 -4.97 12.60 -2.12
C ILE A 218 -3.69 13.42 -1.91
N ARG A 219 -3.08 13.92 -2.99
CA ARG A 219 -1.81 14.68 -2.91
C ARG A 219 -1.98 16.02 -2.23
N LYS A 220 -3.08 16.71 -2.51
CA LYS A 220 -3.40 18.00 -1.90
C LYS A 220 -3.38 17.94 -0.37
N HIS A 221 -3.91 16.86 0.20
CA HIS A 221 -4.11 16.73 1.64
C HIS A 221 -3.17 15.73 2.34
N ALA A 222 -2.18 15.16 1.64
CA ALA A 222 -1.32 14.12 2.20
C ALA A 222 -0.63 14.53 3.53
N PHE A 223 -0.31 15.81 3.69
CA PHE A 223 0.21 16.44 4.91
C PHE A 223 -0.70 17.57 5.44
N GLY A 224 -1.92 17.68 4.94
CA GLY A 224 -2.86 18.76 5.24
C GLY A 224 -3.70 18.52 6.48
N ASN A 225 -4.95 19.00 6.42
CA ASN A 225 -5.96 18.81 7.46
C ASN A 225 -6.90 17.67 7.12
N PHE A 226 -7.14 16.78 8.08
CA PHE A 226 -7.96 15.58 7.85
C PHE A 226 -9.43 15.92 7.56
N ARG A 227 -9.99 16.93 8.24
CA ARG A 227 -11.36 17.37 7.99
C ARG A 227 -11.55 17.91 6.58
N GLU A 228 -10.58 18.72 6.10
CA GLU A 228 -10.59 19.22 4.72
C GLU A 228 -10.44 18.08 3.70
N MET A 229 -9.60 17.09 4.02
CA MET A 229 -9.44 15.90 3.19
C MET A 229 -10.75 15.09 3.07
N ILE A 230 -11.48 14.91 4.17
CA ILE A 230 -12.80 14.27 4.19
C ILE A 230 -13.79 15.03 3.32
N GLU A 231 -13.78 16.35 3.34
CA GLU A 231 -14.69 17.15 2.52
C GLU A 231 -14.40 17.00 1.02
N ASP A 232 -13.17 17.21 0.60
CA ASP A 232 -12.80 17.06 -0.80
C ASP A 232 -13.02 15.61 -1.28
N MET A 233 -12.75 14.61 -0.44
CA MET A 233 -13.02 13.21 -0.71
C MET A 233 -14.52 12.95 -0.94
N THR A 234 -15.36 13.44 -0.03
CA THR A 234 -16.82 13.23 -0.08
C THR A 234 -17.45 13.86 -1.31
N LYS A 235 -16.96 15.03 -1.72
CA LYS A 235 -17.48 15.78 -2.87
C LYS A 235 -16.91 15.32 -4.21
N HIS A 236 -15.83 14.57 -4.23
CA HIS A 236 -15.18 14.21 -5.47
C HIS A 236 -16.02 13.16 -6.25
N THR A 237 -16.16 13.40 -7.53
CA THR A 237 -16.95 12.56 -8.46
C THR A 237 -16.59 11.09 -8.39
N ALA A 238 -15.29 10.76 -8.27
CA ALA A 238 -14.84 9.37 -8.14
C ALA A 238 -15.46 8.66 -6.92
N MET A 239 -15.51 9.33 -5.75
CA MET A 239 -16.07 8.76 -4.52
C MET A 239 -17.61 8.73 -4.59
N LEU A 240 -18.24 9.77 -5.12
CA LEU A 240 -19.69 9.83 -5.28
C LEU A 240 -20.21 8.66 -6.14
N TYR A 241 -19.48 8.30 -7.21
CA TYR A 241 -19.82 7.12 -8.02
C TYR A 241 -19.41 5.80 -7.34
N TYR A 242 -18.25 5.75 -6.71
CA TYR A 242 -17.74 4.49 -6.16
C TYR A 242 -18.62 3.92 -5.05
N LEU A 243 -19.11 4.77 -4.16
CA LEU A 243 -19.98 4.38 -3.05
C LEU A 243 -21.46 4.73 -3.29
N ASP A 244 -21.83 5.01 -4.55
CA ASP A 244 -23.21 5.21 -5.02
C ASP A 244 -23.97 6.37 -4.35
N ASN A 245 -23.28 7.31 -3.68
CA ASN A 245 -23.97 8.43 -3.03
C ASN A 245 -24.65 9.35 -4.05
N TYR A 246 -24.18 9.36 -5.31
CA TYR A 246 -24.83 10.13 -6.38
C TYR A 246 -26.30 9.74 -6.61
N THR A 247 -26.72 8.55 -6.16
CA THR A 247 -28.10 8.06 -6.24
C THR A 247 -28.90 8.28 -4.96
N ASN A 248 -28.25 8.78 -3.89
CA ASN A 248 -28.86 8.93 -2.57
C ASN A 248 -29.86 10.10 -2.55
N THR A 249 -31.13 9.81 -2.36
CA THR A 249 -32.23 10.79 -2.40
C THR A 249 -33.22 10.58 -1.26
N SER A 250 -33.98 11.62 -0.93
CA SER A 250 -35.08 11.54 0.07
C SER A 250 -36.18 10.54 -0.27
N ALA A 251 -36.30 10.15 -1.53
CA ALA A 251 -37.24 9.13 -1.98
C ALA A 251 -36.73 7.69 -1.85
N GLY A 252 -35.43 7.52 -1.67
CA GLY A 252 -34.76 6.22 -1.48
C GLY A 252 -33.34 6.42 -0.97
N PHE A 253 -33.17 6.24 0.34
CA PHE A 253 -31.87 6.41 0.98
C PHE A 253 -30.91 5.31 0.57
N ASN A 254 -29.65 5.72 0.32
CA ASN A 254 -28.54 4.82 0.09
C ASN A 254 -27.49 5.05 1.20
N GLU A 255 -27.35 4.09 2.09
CA GLU A 255 -26.46 4.19 3.24
C GLU A 255 -25.01 3.80 2.95
N ASN A 256 -24.70 3.31 1.75
CA ASN A 256 -23.38 2.75 1.42
C ASN A 256 -22.25 3.73 1.73
N PHE A 257 -22.32 4.95 1.20
CA PHE A 257 -21.29 5.98 1.47
C PHE A 257 -21.21 6.32 2.97
N ALA A 258 -22.35 6.55 3.63
CA ALA A 258 -22.35 6.90 5.05
C ALA A 258 -21.76 5.78 5.91
N ARG A 259 -22.06 4.52 5.62
CA ARG A 259 -21.50 3.35 6.30
C ARG A 259 -19.99 3.31 6.17
N GLU A 260 -19.46 3.42 4.97
CA GLU A 260 -18.01 3.39 4.74
C GLU A 260 -17.30 4.62 5.30
N LEU A 261 -17.95 5.78 5.32
CA LEU A 261 -17.43 6.98 5.99
C LEU A 261 -17.16 6.72 7.47
N PHE A 262 -18.10 6.08 8.18
CA PHE A 262 -17.95 5.75 9.59
C PHE A 262 -16.99 4.58 9.81
N GLU A 263 -17.16 3.51 9.05
CA GLU A 263 -16.51 2.22 9.30
C GLU A 263 -15.06 2.16 8.81
N LEU A 264 -14.76 2.72 7.63
CA LEU A 264 -13.45 2.58 7.00
C LEU A 264 -12.65 3.88 6.94
N HIS A 265 -13.34 5.02 6.78
CA HIS A 265 -12.67 6.29 6.50
C HIS A 265 -12.45 7.16 7.74
N THR A 266 -13.25 6.98 8.81
CA THR A 266 -13.15 7.80 10.01
C THR A 266 -13.06 6.97 11.30
N MET A 267 -14.19 6.63 11.92
CA MET A 267 -14.22 6.06 13.28
C MET A 267 -13.68 4.61 13.36
N GLY A 268 -13.80 3.85 12.29
CA GLY A 268 -13.39 2.45 12.23
C GLY A 268 -14.46 1.47 12.72
N ALA A 269 -14.46 0.25 12.16
CA ALA A 269 -15.36 -0.84 12.56
C ALA A 269 -15.24 -1.20 14.06
N GLU A 270 -14.10 -0.92 14.66
CA GLU A 270 -13.84 -1.16 16.08
C GLU A 270 -14.69 -0.30 17.03
N ASN A 271 -15.27 0.78 16.53
CA ASN A 271 -16.15 1.68 17.28
C ASN A 271 -17.63 1.52 16.86
N TYR A 272 -17.97 0.46 16.13
CA TYR A 272 -19.35 0.11 15.80
C TYR A 272 -20.00 -0.73 16.90
N PHE A 273 -21.09 -0.23 17.48
CA PHE A 273 -21.82 -0.89 18.57
C PHE A 273 -23.03 -1.70 18.10
N GLY A 274 -23.26 -1.80 16.80
CA GLY A 274 -24.34 -2.61 16.24
C GLY A 274 -25.69 -1.94 16.25
N VAL A 275 -26.75 -2.76 16.31
CA VAL A 275 -28.15 -2.33 16.28
C VAL A 275 -28.65 -2.23 17.71
N ILE A 276 -28.14 -1.26 18.48
CA ILE A 276 -28.61 -0.94 19.84
C ILE A 276 -29.13 0.50 19.89
N PRO A 277 -29.94 0.86 20.93
CA PRO A 277 -30.30 2.25 21.18
C PRO A 277 -29.06 3.13 21.40
N ARG A 278 -29.07 4.37 20.89
CA ARG A 278 -27.94 5.31 21.01
C ARG A 278 -27.54 5.56 22.46
N ASP A 279 -28.50 5.65 23.39
CA ASP A 279 -28.30 5.88 24.82
C ASP A 279 -27.65 4.70 25.56
N GLU A 280 -27.55 3.54 24.92
CA GLU A 280 -26.78 2.38 25.43
C GLU A 280 -25.30 2.42 25.03
N VAL A 281 -24.87 3.32 24.14
CA VAL A 281 -23.46 3.47 23.75
C VAL A 281 -22.68 4.08 24.90
N PRO A 282 -21.57 3.45 25.35
CA PRO A 282 -20.72 4.02 26.40
C PRO A 282 -20.14 5.38 25.99
N THR A 283 -19.86 6.24 26.99
CA THR A 283 -19.32 7.58 26.71
C THR A 283 -17.89 7.75 27.22
N TYR A 284 -17.19 8.73 26.66
CA TYR A 284 -16.01 9.32 27.26
C TYR A 284 -16.39 10.18 28.50
N ALA A 285 -15.39 10.67 29.24
CA ALA A 285 -15.62 11.47 30.46
C ALA A 285 -16.34 12.80 30.18
N ASP A 286 -16.24 13.34 29.00
CA ASP A 286 -16.89 14.58 28.55
C ASP A 286 -18.33 14.36 28.03
N GLY A 287 -18.82 13.11 28.02
CA GLY A 287 -20.14 12.74 27.53
C GLY A 287 -20.20 12.36 26.05
N THR A 288 -19.13 12.50 25.30
CA THR A 288 -19.07 12.07 23.89
C THR A 288 -19.27 10.56 23.80
N PRO A 289 -20.16 10.03 22.93
CA PRO A 289 -20.29 8.59 22.72
C PRO A 289 -18.97 7.98 22.24
N ARG A 290 -18.65 6.77 22.69
CA ARG A 290 -17.39 6.12 22.28
C ARG A 290 -17.39 5.59 20.86
N GLY A 291 -18.56 5.50 20.25
CA GLY A 291 -18.71 5.01 18.89
C GLY A 291 -20.10 5.24 18.36
N TYR A 292 -20.42 4.58 17.28
CA TYR A 292 -21.65 4.76 16.50
C TYR A 292 -22.48 3.48 16.44
N VAL A 293 -23.74 3.65 16.12
CA VAL A 293 -24.73 2.58 15.91
C VAL A 293 -25.32 2.66 14.51
N ASP A 294 -26.07 1.66 14.11
CA ASP A 294 -26.72 1.60 12.79
C ASP A 294 -27.63 2.82 12.52
N ALA A 295 -28.32 3.27 13.56
CA ALA A 295 -29.16 4.47 13.45
C ALA A 295 -28.37 5.75 13.11
N ASP A 296 -27.11 5.89 13.54
CA ASP A 296 -26.25 7.02 13.19
C ASP A 296 -25.88 6.97 11.69
N VAL A 297 -25.61 5.77 11.18
CA VAL A 297 -25.32 5.55 9.76
C VAL A 297 -26.51 5.93 8.87
N TYR A 298 -27.72 5.51 9.25
CA TYR A 298 -28.93 5.86 8.49
C TYR A 298 -29.23 7.35 8.51
N ASP A 299 -29.13 7.99 9.67
CA ASP A 299 -29.35 9.43 9.78
C ASP A 299 -28.25 10.22 9.04
N ALA A 300 -27.01 9.72 8.99
CA ALA A 300 -25.95 10.30 8.18
C ALA A 300 -26.22 10.14 6.68
N ALA A 301 -26.75 8.99 6.25
CA ALA A 301 -27.16 8.78 4.86
C ALA A 301 -28.26 9.80 4.47
N GLU A 302 -29.20 10.09 5.36
CA GLU A 302 -30.20 11.15 5.14
C GLU A 302 -29.56 12.54 4.99
N CYS A 303 -28.49 12.83 5.75
CA CYS A 303 -27.76 14.09 5.64
C CYS A 303 -27.04 14.25 4.29
N PHE A 304 -26.62 13.15 3.67
CA PHE A 304 -25.95 13.16 2.35
C PHE A 304 -26.92 13.00 1.17
N THR A 305 -28.23 12.96 1.40
CA THR A 305 -29.22 12.96 0.30
C THR A 305 -29.10 14.24 -0.53
N GLY A 306 -29.20 14.09 -1.85
CA GLY A 306 -29.07 15.20 -2.79
C GLY A 306 -27.63 15.63 -3.09
N TRP A 307 -26.62 15.01 -2.47
CA TRP A 307 -25.22 15.16 -2.83
C TRP A 307 -24.91 14.25 -4.02
N THR A 308 -24.76 14.83 -5.19
CA THR A 308 -24.68 14.09 -6.45
C THR A 308 -23.62 14.66 -7.40
N VAL A 309 -23.50 14.07 -8.57
CA VAL A 309 -22.61 14.51 -9.64
C VAL A 309 -23.42 15.32 -10.66
N ASN A 310 -22.86 16.44 -11.08
CA ASN A 310 -23.38 17.27 -12.17
C ASN A 310 -23.12 16.56 -13.51
N SER A 311 -24.01 15.62 -13.85
CA SER A 311 -23.92 14.77 -15.05
C SER A 311 -25.11 14.95 -16.00
N ASN A 312 -25.79 16.09 -15.92
CA ASN A 312 -27.00 16.40 -16.68
C ASN A 312 -26.84 17.75 -17.40
N ASP A 313 -27.20 17.79 -18.67
CA ASP A 313 -27.17 18.99 -19.53
C ASP A 313 -27.98 20.18 -18.96
N ASP A 314 -29.02 19.90 -18.15
CA ASP A 314 -29.83 20.94 -17.49
C ASP A 314 -28.99 21.79 -16.48
N PHE A 315 -27.90 21.23 -15.96
CA PHE A 315 -27.01 21.87 -15.00
C PHE A 315 -25.59 22.11 -15.55
N GLY A 316 -25.37 21.87 -16.85
CA GLY A 316 -24.09 22.09 -17.54
C GLY A 316 -23.22 20.87 -17.74
N ASP A 317 -23.53 19.71 -17.12
CA ASP A 317 -22.84 18.43 -17.31
C ASP A 317 -21.31 18.51 -17.15
N TYR A 318 -20.86 19.06 -16.03
CA TYR A 318 -19.43 19.33 -15.77
C TYR A 318 -18.70 18.19 -15.06
N GLY A 319 -19.45 17.18 -14.57
CA GLY A 319 -18.89 16.06 -13.83
C GLY A 319 -18.40 16.40 -12.42
N ASP A 320 -18.68 17.60 -11.93
CA ASP A 320 -18.33 18.07 -10.59
C ASP A 320 -19.43 17.79 -9.57
N PHE A 321 -19.18 18.14 -8.32
CA PHE A 321 -20.16 18.04 -7.24
C PHE A 321 -21.37 18.97 -7.50
N LEU A 322 -22.57 18.42 -7.30
CA LEU A 322 -23.83 19.16 -7.33
C LEU A 322 -24.68 18.80 -6.11
N TYR A 323 -25.12 19.83 -5.36
CA TYR A 323 -26.14 19.65 -4.35
C TYR A 323 -27.54 19.92 -4.92
N ARG A 324 -28.46 18.97 -4.71
CA ARG A 324 -29.85 19.06 -5.12
C ARG A 324 -30.79 19.10 -3.92
N ASN A 325 -31.27 20.31 -3.56
CA ASN A 325 -32.19 20.50 -2.43
C ASN A 325 -33.54 19.76 -2.58
N ASP A 326 -34.00 19.59 -3.82
CA ASP A 326 -35.24 18.84 -4.13
C ASP A 326 -35.09 17.31 -3.93
N HIS A 327 -33.87 16.81 -3.83
CA HIS A 327 -33.56 15.43 -3.53
C HIS A 327 -33.18 15.23 -2.05
N HIS A 328 -33.04 16.31 -1.26
CA HIS A 328 -32.55 16.24 0.12
C HIS A 328 -33.68 15.93 1.12
N SER A 329 -33.37 15.14 2.15
CA SER A 329 -34.27 14.86 3.28
C SER A 329 -34.38 16.08 4.19
N GLN A 330 -35.59 16.58 4.40
CA GLN A 330 -35.86 17.80 5.18
C GLN A 330 -36.16 17.52 6.66
N GLY A 331 -36.11 16.26 7.11
CA GLY A 331 -36.38 15.85 8.50
C GLY A 331 -35.27 16.25 9.48
N GLU A 332 -35.60 16.18 10.77
CA GLU A 332 -34.59 16.20 11.85
C GLU A 332 -33.82 14.87 11.84
N LYS A 333 -32.49 14.93 12.02
CA LYS A 333 -31.59 13.77 12.11
C LYS A 333 -30.82 13.81 13.44
N ARG A 334 -30.31 12.67 13.87
CA ARG A 334 -29.50 12.59 15.09
C ARG A 334 -28.29 11.70 14.86
N ILE A 335 -27.11 12.23 15.07
CA ILE A 335 -25.85 11.54 14.83
C ILE A 335 -24.93 11.71 16.02
N LEU A 336 -24.40 10.62 16.58
CA LEU A 336 -23.51 10.66 17.75
C LEU A 336 -24.10 11.54 18.88
N TRP A 337 -25.42 11.42 19.12
CA TRP A 337 -26.24 12.17 20.07
C TRP A 337 -26.51 13.64 19.69
N GLU A 338 -25.81 14.20 18.72
CA GLU A 338 -26.07 15.55 18.21
C GLU A 338 -27.32 15.59 17.34
N VAL A 339 -28.15 16.58 17.58
CA VAL A 339 -29.35 16.83 16.79
C VAL A 339 -29.02 17.76 15.62
N ILE A 340 -29.29 17.30 14.41
CA ILE A 340 -29.22 18.11 13.19
C ILE A 340 -30.66 18.57 12.89
N PRO A 341 -30.94 19.88 12.99
CA PRO A 341 -32.31 20.39 12.83
C PRO A 341 -32.89 20.13 11.45
N ALA A 342 -34.20 20.00 11.36
CA ALA A 342 -34.90 19.93 10.08
C ALA A 342 -34.61 21.15 9.19
N PHE A 343 -34.62 20.93 7.86
CA PHE A 343 -34.41 21.96 6.82
C PHE A 343 -32.99 22.55 6.77
N GLY A 344 -31.96 21.80 7.23
CA GLY A 344 -30.56 22.23 7.17
C GLY A 344 -29.94 22.23 5.77
N GLY A 345 -30.48 21.43 4.86
CA GLY A 345 -30.04 21.38 3.47
C GLY A 345 -28.62 20.83 3.33
N GLU A 346 -27.81 21.42 2.45
CA GLU A 346 -26.41 20.99 2.22
C GLU A 346 -25.58 20.99 3.51
N SER A 347 -25.89 21.88 4.49
CA SER A 347 -25.13 21.98 5.72
C SER A 347 -25.21 20.73 6.61
N ASP A 348 -26.22 19.87 6.42
CA ASP A 348 -26.36 18.62 7.16
C ASP A 348 -25.16 17.69 6.90
N GLY A 349 -24.75 17.56 5.65
CA GLY A 349 -23.57 16.77 5.28
C GLY A 349 -22.26 17.32 5.88
N TYR A 350 -22.07 18.65 5.89
CA TYR A 350 -20.92 19.26 6.54
C TYR A 350 -20.89 18.97 8.05
N LYS A 351 -22.07 19.01 8.70
CA LYS A 351 -22.16 18.70 10.12
C LYS A 351 -21.78 17.24 10.42
N VAL A 352 -22.18 16.29 9.58
CA VAL A 352 -21.74 14.90 9.72
C VAL A 352 -20.22 14.81 9.63
N MET A 353 -19.61 15.44 8.62
CA MET A 353 -18.16 15.42 8.43
C MET A 353 -17.41 16.02 9.62
N ASP A 354 -17.93 17.11 10.23
CA ASP A 354 -17.36 17.70 11.45
C ASP A 354 -17.43 16.70 12.62
N LEU A 355 -18.58 16.07 12.82
CA LEU A 355 -18.81 15.11 13.90
C LEU A 355 -17.85 13.92 13.79
N VAL A 356 -17.68 13.34 12.61
CA VAL A 356 -16.80 12.17 12.44
C VAL A 356 -15.33 12.54 12.41
N ALA A 357 -14.92 13.64 11.77
CA ALA A 357 -13.52 14.04 11.66
C ALA A 357 -12.92 14.46 13.01
N PHE A 358 -13.70 15.11 13.86
CA PHE A 358 -13.27 15.59 15.19
C PHE A 358 -13.55 14.58 16.31
N HIS A 359 -13.99 13.38 15.98
CA HIS A 359 -14.28 12.36 16.98
C HIS A 359 -13.01 11.70 17.53
N PRO A 360 -12.90 11.48 18.88
CA PRO A 360 -11.74 10.79 19.47
C PRO A 360 -11.51 9.38 18.89
N GLY A 361 -12.57 8.67 18.49
CA GLY A 361 -12.49 7.38 17.82
C GLY A 361 -11.75 7.48 16.49
N THR A 362 -12.02 8.50 15.69
CA THR A 362 -11.34 8.78 14.42
C THR A 362 -9.85 9.06 14.65
N ALA A 363 -9.53 9.91 15.63
CA ALA A 363 -8.14 10.19 15.98
C ALA A 363 -7.37 8.91 16.30
N ARG A 364 -7.96 8.00 17.08
CA ARG A 364 -7.35 6.70 17.42
C ARG A 364 -7.23 5.78 16.21
N TYR A 365 -8.27 5.68 15.39
CA TYR A 365 -8.30 4.81 14.22
C TYR A 365 -7.25 5.23 13.18
N VAL A 366 -7.24 6.51 12.79
CA VAL A 366 -6.27 7.04 11.83
C VAL A 366 -4.84 6.94 12.37
N SER A 367 -4.61 7.29 13.65
CA SER A 367 -3.31 7.15 14.30
C SER A 367 -2.83 5.71 14.32
N ARG A 368 -3.70 4.73 14.61
CA ARG A 368 -3.38 3.30 14.56
C ARG A 368 -2.99 2.86 13.16
N LYS A 369 -3.71 3.30 12.12
CA LYS A 369 -3.38 2.99 10.72
C LYS A 369 -2.03 3.60 10.32
N LEU A 370 -1.73 4.84 10.71
CA LEU A 370 -0.43 5.46 10.46
C LEU A 370 0.72 4.74 11.19
N CYS A 371 0.55 4.41 12.47
CA CYS A 371 1.54 3.62 13.21
C CYS A 371 1.72 2.23 12.59
N ARG A 372 0.63 1.59 12.14
CA ARG A 372 0.69 0.31 11.44
C ARG A 372 1.45 0.43 10.13
N ARG A 373 1.20 1.46 9.36
CA ARG A 373 1.88 1.66 8.07
C ARG A 373 3.37 1.94 8.25
N LEU A 374 3.74 2.77 9.22
CA LEU A 374 5.09 3.32 9.35
C LEU A 374 5.97 2.60 10.37
N ILE A 375 5.42 1.81 11.30
CA ILE A 375 6.20 1.19 12.37
C ILE A 375 6.04 -0.33 12.40
N MET A 376 4.84 -0.85 12.74
CA MET A 376 4.58 -2.28 12.97
C MET A 376 3.10 -2.62 12.80
N ASP A 377 2.81 -3.88 12.49
CA ASP A 377 1.44 -4.36 12.23
C ASP A 377 0.50 -4.19 13.45
N HIS A 378 1.03 -4.36 14.65
CA HIS A 378 0.29 -4.25 15.91
C HIS A 378 0.94 -3.21 16.84
N PRO A 379 0.72 -1.90 16.59
CA PRO A 379 1.29 -0.85 17.42
C PRO A 379 0.70 -0.91 18.85
N PRO A 380 1.51 -0.64 19.90
CA PRO A 380 1.02 -0.57 21.28
C PRO A 380 -0.07 0.48 21.46
N GLU A 381 -1.07 0.21 22.29
CA GLU A 381 -2.16 1.14 22.55
C GLU A 381 -1.70 2.46 23.20
N SER A 382 -0.58 2.43 23.95
CA SER A 382 0.07 3.64 24.48
C SER A 382 0.50 4.59 23.36
N LEU A 383 1.22 4.06 22.36
CA LEU A 383 1.63 4.83 21.19
C LEU A 383 0.43 5.36 20.42
N VAL A 384 -0.56 4.51 20.15
CA VAL A 384 -1.79 4.93 19.44
C VAL A 384 -2.48 6.08 20.17
N SER A 385 -2.53 6.02 21.52
CA SER A 385 -3.13 7.08 22.32
C SER A 385 -2.35 8.38 22.26
N GLU A 386 -1.02 8.33 22.38
CA GLU A 386 -0.14 9.50 22.26
C GLU A 386 -0.31 10.19 20.90
N ILE A 387 -0.29 9.42 19.81
CA ILE A 387 -0.46 9.97 18.46
C ILE A 387 -1.88 10.51 18.24
N ALA A 388 -2.91 9.88 18.82
CA ALA A 388 -4.28 10.38 18.78
C ALA A 388 -4.44 11.72 19.53
N GLU A 389 -3.72 11.91 20.64
CA GLU A 389 -3.67 13.21 21.33
C GLU A 389 -3.06 14.30 20.44
N VAL A 390 -1.97 13.99 19.73
CA VAL A 390 -1.39 14.93 18.76
C VAL A 390 -2.37 15.25 17.63
N PHE A 391 -3.09 14.24 17.13
CA PHE A 391 -4.13 14.42 16.10
C PHE A 391 -5.22 15.39 16.58
N MET A 392 -5.76 15.18 17.77
CA MET A 392 -6.82 16.03 18.33
C MET A 392 -6.34 17.43 18.70
N ALA A 393 -5.14 17.55 19.26
CA ALA A 393 -4.57 18.85 19.63
C ALA A 393 -4.32 19.77 18.42
N ASN A 394 -4.20 19.19 17.23
CA ASN A 394 -3.94 19.92 15.99
C ASN A 394 -5.10 19.86 14.98
N LYS A 395 -6.30 19.47 15.41
CA LYS A 395 -7.45 19.22 14.52
C LYS A 395 -7.86 20.43 13.66
N ASP A 396 -7.59 21.64 14.11
CA ASP A 396 -7.91 22.89 13.43
C ASP A 396 -6.70 23.49 12.65
N GLU A 397 -5.53 22.81 12.69
CA GLU A 397 -4.32 23.27 12.02
C GLU A 397 -4.27 22.80 10.56
N PRO A 398 -3.87 23.66 9.62
CA PRO A 398 -3.83 23.30 8.20
C PRO A 398 -2.79 22.21 7.87
N ASP A 399 -1.81 22.00 8.75
CA ASP A 399 -0.75 21.00 8.66
C ASP A 399 -0.89 19.87 9.71
N GLN A 400 -2.12 19.60 10.14
CA GLN A 400 -2.43 18.58 11.18
C GLN A 400 -1.73 17.24 10.89
N LEU A 401 -1.94 16.67 9.71
CA LEU A 401 -1.41 15.35 9.35
C LEU A 401 0.12 15.34 9.28
N LYS A 402 0.74 16.44 8.85
CA LYS A 402 2.19 16.63 8.90
C LYS A 402 2.73 16.51 10.33
N ARG A 403 2.07 17.13 11.32
CA ARG A 403 2.44 17.07 12.74
C ARG A 403 2.25 15.66 13.31
N VAL A 404 1.16 15.00 12.92
CA VAL A 404 0.87 13.61 13.34
C VAL A 404 1.93 12.67 12.79
N VAL A 405 2.27 12.75 11.50
CA VAL A 405 3.32 11.93 10.87
C VAL A 405 4.67 12.17 11.55
N ARG A 406 5.01 13.43 11.86
CA ARG A 406 6.25 13.75 12.60
C ARG A 406 6.27 13.04 13.96
N ALA A 407 5.17 13.09 14.71
CA ALA A 407 5.07 12.44 16.03
C ALA A 407 5.26 10.93 15.93
N VAL A 408 4.62 10.27 14.95
CA VAL A 408 4.82 8.83 14.67
C VAL A 408 6.30 8.52 14.41
N CYS A 409 6.95 9.30 13.54
CA CYS A 409 8.33 9.05 13.12
C CYS A 409 9.36 9.35 14.21
N MET A 410 9.06 10.26 15.14
CA MET A 410 9.93 10.61 16.27
C MET A 410 9.69 9.75 17.50
N SER A 411 8.71 8.85 17.48
CA SER A 411 8.41 7.96 18.62
C SER A 411 9.57 7.02 18.95
N GLU A 412 9.60 6.54 20.16
CA GLU A 412 10.59 5.57 20.60
C GLU A 412 10.43 4.22 19.88
N GLU A 413 9.18 3.81 19.64
CA GLU A 413 8.85 2.61 18.89
C GLU A 413 9.38 2.65 17.46
N PHE A 414 9.30 3.80 16.78
CA PHE A 414 9.86 3.93 15.43
C PHE A 414 11.38 3.68 15.41
N ARG A 415 12.10 4.22 16.38
CA ARG A 415 13.56 4.12 16.45
C ARG A 415 14.06 2.75 16.92
N ASN A 416 13.32 2.11 17.83
CA ASN A 416 13.77 0.90 18.52
C ASN A 416 13.21 -0.39 17.95
N THR A 417 12.24 -0.31 17.01
CA THR A 417 11.71 -1.50 16.34
C THR A 417 12.34 -1.72 14.98
N PHE A 418 12.49 -2.97 14.66
CA PHE A 418 13.10 -3.41 13.42
C PHE A 418 12.58 -4.82 13.10
N GLY A 419 12.29 -5.07 11.82
CA GLY A 419 11.86 -6.38 11.41
C GLY A 419 10.39 -6.72 11.71
N GLU A 420 9.51 -5.76 12.04
CA GLU A 420 8.12 -5.99 12.44
C GLU A 420 7.13 -5.98 11.27
N LYS A 421 7.55 -5.49 10.10
CA LYS A 421 6.72 -5.43 8.88
C LYS A 421 7.36 -6.14 7.70
N VAL A 422 6.53 -6.53 6.74
CA VAL A 422 6.95 -6.97 5.40
C VAL A 422 6.46 -5.94 4.39
N LYS A 423 7.32 -5.56 3.45
CA LYS A 423 6.92 -4.69 2.35
C LYS A 423 5.87 -5.38 1.49
N ARG A 424 4.84 -4.63 1.11
CA ARG A 424 3.85 -5.10 0.14
C ARG A 424 4.49 -5.23 -1.26
N PRO A 425 3.91 -5.96 -2.18
CA PRO A 425 4.47 -6.19 -3.51
C PRO A 425 4.91 -4.92 -4.25
N PHE A 426 4.11 -3.86 -4.21
CA PHE A 426 4.48 -2.57 -4.80
C PHE A 426 5.76 -1.99 -4.17
N GLU A 427 5.82 -1.95 -2.85
CA GLU A 427 6.99 -1.43 -2.12
C GLU A 427 8.26 -2.26 -2.39
N MET A 428 8.13 -3.60 -2.49
CA MET A 428 9.25 -4.48 -2.83
C MET A 428 9.76 -4.20 -4.25
N SER A 429 8.84 -4.05 -5.20
CA SER A 429 9.15 -3.78 -6.60
C SER A 429 9.89 -2.46 -6.75
N VAL A 430 9.35 -1.40 -6.18
CA VAL A 430 9.98 -0.08 -6.21
C VAL A 430 11.34 -0.09 -5.52
N SER A 431 11.47 -0.79 -4.37
CA SER A 431 12.75 -0.96 -3.68
C SER A 431 13.81 -1.59 -4.59
N ALA A 432 13.43 -2.59 -5.39
CA ALA A 432 14.35 -3.22 -6.34
C ALA A 432 14.85 -2.24 -7.40
N PHE A 433 13.95 -1.45 -7.97
CA PHE A 433 14.30 -0.41 -8.94
C PHE A 433 15.24 0.64 -8.33
N ARG A 434 14.93 1.12 -7.13
CA ARG A 434 15.77 2.09 -6.41
C ARG A 434 17.15 1.54 -6.07
N ALA A 435 17.22 0.32 -5.54
CA ALA A 435 18.49 -0.31 -5.16
C ALA A 435 19.41 -0.57 -6.37
N THR A 436 18.83 -0.89 -7.53
CA THR A 436 19.59 -1.18 -8.75
C THR A 436 19.84 0.05 -9.60
N GLY A 437 19.10 1.14 -9.38
CA GLY A 437 19.08 2.29 -10.27
C GLY A 437 18.55 1.96 -11.67
N ALA A 438 17.65 0.98 -11.77
CA ALA A 438 17.08 0.56 -13.03
C ALA A 438 16.27 1.70 -13.67
N GLU A 439 16.56 1.97 -14.94
CA GLU A 439 15.81 2.91 -15.76
C GLU A 439 14.85 2.15 -16.68
N TRP A 440 13.66 2.73 -16.91
CA TRP A 440 12.59 2.05 -17.62
C TRP A 440 11.75 3.03 -18.45
N PRO A 441 11.30 2.66 -19.65
CA PRO A 441 10.35 3.49 -20.40
C PRO A 441 8.96 3.35 -19.78
N TRP A 442 8.37 4.50 -19.44
CA TRP A 442 7.06 4.56 -18.79
C TRP A 442 5.96 5.14 -19.69
N ASP A 443 6.26 5.42 -20.95
CA ASP A 443 5.25 5.88 -21.90
C ASP A 443 4.15 4.81 -22.09
N MET A 444 3.00 5.24 -22.64
CA MET A 444 1.83 4.37 -22.80
C MET A 444 2.01 3.27 -23.87
N GLU A 445 2.96 3.45 -24.76
CA GLU A 445 3.27 2.49 -25.84
C GLU A 445 4.25 1.40 -25.37
N SER A 446 4.90 1.61 -24.23
CA SER A 446 5.89 0.67 -23.69
C SER A 446 5.22 -0.62 -23.20
N SER A 447 5.54 -1.73 -23.88
CA SER A 447 5.15 -3.07 -23.42
C SER A 447 5.82 -3.47 -22.10
N ASP A 448 6.97 -2.88 -21.81
CA ASP A 448 7.78 -3.21 -20.65
C ASP A 448 7.17 -2.63 -19.38
N SER A 449 6.72 -1.36 -19.40
CA SER A 449 5.98 -0.79 -18.28
C SER A 449 4.67 -1.55 -18.01
N GLY A 450 3.96 -1.95 -19.06
CA GLY A 450 2.78 -2.82 -18.94
C GLY A 450 3.10 -4.13 -18.23
N ARG A 451 4.20 -4.79 -18.58
CA ARG A 451 4.62 -6.05 -17.96
C ARG A 451 4.98 -5.90 -16.47
N ILE A 452 5.56 -4.77 -16.05
CA ILE A 452 5.82 -4.50 -14.63
C ILE A 452 4.50 -4.40 -13.87
N LEU A 453 3.52 -3.69 -14.42
CA LEU A 453 2.19 -3.56 -13.82
C LEU A 453 1.45 -4.90 -13.79
N ASP A 454 1.59 -5.75 -14.82
CA ASP A 454 1.05 -7.13 -14.84
C ASP A 454 1.66 -8.00 -13.71
N TYR A 455 2.96 -7.87 -13.43
CA TYR A 455 3.57 -8.59 -12.31
C TYR A 455 3.02 -8.13 -10.96
N LEU A 456 2.75 -6.83 -10.79
CA LEU A 456 2.12 -6.31 -9.58
C LEU A 456 0.68 -6.84 -9.44
N GLU A 457 -0.11 -6.81 -10.50
CA GLU A 457 -1.46 -7.36 -10.50
C GLU A 457 -1.46 -8.86 -10.18
N ASN A 458 -0.57 -9.63 -10.80
CA ASN A 458 -0.40 -11.06 -10.52
C ASN A 458 0.11 -11.36 -9.11
N SER A 459 0.76 -10.41 -8.44
CA SER A 459 1.15 -10.54 -7.03
C SER A 459 -0.01 -10.32 -6.06
N GLY A 460 -1.18 -9.91 -6.56
CA GLY A 460 -2.35 -9.56 -5.77
C GLY A 460 -2.42 -8.08 -5.38
N GLN A 461 -1.46 -7.23 -5.82
CA GLN A 461 -1.46 -5.79 -5.56
C GLN A 461 -1.34 -4.99 -6.87
N GLY A 462 -2.33 -5.11 -7.75
CA GLY A 462 -2.45 -4.19 -8.89
C GLY A 462 -2.77 -2.77 -8.39
N LEU A 463 -2.06 -1.77 -8.90
CA LEU A 463 -2.26 -0.38 -8.45
C LEU A 463 -3.69 0.08 -8.72
N PHE A 464 -4.35 0.61 -7.68
CA PHE A 464 -5.74 1.12 -7.73
C PHE A 464 -6.78 0.07 -8.17
N ARG A 465 -6.48 -1.23 -7.99
CA ARG A 465 -7.34 -2.36 -8.43
C ARG A 465 -8.02 -3.11 -7.29
N HIS A 466 -7.86 -2.67 -6.06
CA HIS A 466 -8.58 -3.31 -4.96
C HIS A 466 -10.08 -3.01 -5.08
N PRO A 467 -10.96 -4.05 -5.13
CA PRO A 467 -12.36 -3.86 -5.52
C PRO A 467 -13.24 -3.29 -4.40
N THR A 468 -12.84 -3.44 -3.14
CA THR A 468 -13.62 -3.06 -1.96
C THR A 468 -13.04 -1.83 -1.25
N PRO A 469 -13.85 -1.03 -0.54
CA PRO A 469 -13.41 0.25 0.02
C PRO A 469 -12.42 0.15 1.19
N ASP A 470 -12.21 -1.04 1.76
CA ASP A 470 -11.25 -1.29 2.85
C ASP A 470 -9.77 -1.20 2.41
N GLY A 471 -9.51 -1.30 1.10
CA GLY A 471 -8.16 -1.24 0.54
C GLY A 471 -7.35 -2.52 0.77
N TYR A 472 -6.11 -2.52 0.27
CA TYR A 472 -5.18 -3.62 0.46
C TYR A 472 -4.75 -3.76 1.92
N SER A 473 -4.59 -4.98 2.39
CA SER A 473 -4.16 -5.27 3.76
C SER A 473 -2.78 -4.65 4.08
N ASP A 474 -2.66 -4.11 5.30
CA ASP A 474 -1.39 -3.65 5.85
C ASP A 474 -0.64 -4.75 6.64
N PHE A 475 -1.25 -5.92 6.82
CA PHE A 475 -0.67 -7.01 7.61
C PHE A 475 0.25 -7.89 6.77
N LYS A 476 1.41 -8.24 7.33
CA LYS A 476 2.44 -9.03 6.64
C LYS A 476 1.97 -10.44 6.25
N GLU A 477 1.06 -11.02 7.03
CA GLU A 477 0.56 -12.38 6.81
C GLU A 477 -0.10 -12.54 5.44
N ASP A 478 -0.75 -11.49 4.94
CA ASP A 478 -1.45 -11.51 3.66
C ASP A 478 -0.48 -11.49 2.46
N TRP A 479 0.75 -11.02 2.66
CA TRP A 479 1.77 -10.86 1.62
C TRP A 479 2.84 -11.95 1.61
N LEU A 480 2.93 -12.78 2.64
CA LEU A 480 3.95 -13.84 2.78
C LEU A 480 3.58 -15.14 2.08
N SER A 481 2.50 -15.20 1.30
CA SER A 481 2.15 -16.40 0.55
C SER A 481 3.04 -16.57 -0.70
N THR A 482 3.08 -17.80 -1.24
CA THR A 482 3.95 -18.17 -2.36
C THR A 482 3.70 -17.31 -3.61
N ASN A 483 2.43 -16.98 -3.91
CA ASN A 483 2.10 -16.29 -5.16
C ASN A 483 2.64 -14.84 -5.22
N PRO A 484 2.39 -13.95 -4.24
CA PRO A 484 3.00 -12.63 -4.20
C PRO A 484 4.53 -12.69 -4.30
N MET A 485 5.15 -13.55 -3.49
CA MET A 485 6.61 -13.68 -3.45
C MET A 485 7.20 -14.12 -4.79
N MET A 486 6.62 -15.12 -5.45
CA MET A 486 7.09 -15.60 -6.76
C MET A 486 6.89 -14.55 -7.87
N SER A 487 5.78 -13.82 -7.84
CA SER A 487 5.51 -12.76 -8.81
C SER A 487 6.51 -11.61 -8.67
N ILE A 488 6.81 -11.19 -7.44
CA ILE A 488 7.81 -10.16 -7.19
C ILE A 488 9.22 -10.63 -7.56
N TRP A 489 9.60 -11.85 -7.25
CA TRP A 489 10.90 -12.37 -7.70
C TRP A 489 11.03 -12.36 -9.21
N ARG A 490 9.99 -12.74 -9.95
CA ARG A 490 9.97 -12.65 -11.42
C ARG A 490 10.12 -11.21 -11.90
N LEU A 491 9.41 -10.26 -11.25
CA LEU A 491 9.53 -8.84 -11.57
C LEU A 491 10.96 -8.34 -11.34
N VAL A 492 11.56 -8.64 -10.18
CA VAL A 492 12.94 -8.23 -9.89
C VAL A 492 13.93 -8.83 -10.89
N LEU A 493 13.77 -10.11 -11.23
CA LEU A 493 14.60 -10.74 -12.26
C LEU A 493 14.42 -10.09 -13.63
N TYR A 494 13.18 -9.78 -13.99
CA TYR A 494 12.88 -9.08 -15.24
C TYR A 494 13.50 -7.67 -15.25
N ALA A 495 13.46 -6.96 -14.13
CA ALA A 495 14.05 -5.62 -13.99
C ALA A 495 15.58 -5.61 -14.11
N VAL A 496 16.26 -6.70 -13.73
CA VAL A 496 17.73 -6.80 -13.77
C VAL A 496 18.26 -7.67 -14.92
N ASP A 497 17.40 -8.25 -15.76
CA ASP A 497 17.81 -9.05 -16.90
C ASP A 497 18.31 -8.15 -18.05
N ASP A 498 19.59 -8.24 -18.38
CA ASP A 498 20.26 -7.47 -19.43
C ASP A 498 20.10 -8.05 -20.84
N SER A 499 19.36 -9.15 -21.00
CA SER A 499 19.15 -9.79 -22.29
C SER A 499 18.32 -8.95 -23.28
N ASN A 500 17.63 -7.93 -22.80
CA ASN A 500 16.97 -6.90 -23.61
C ASN A 500 17.84 -5.63 -23.65
N ASN A 501 18.74 -5.55 -24.58
CA ASN A 501 19.84 -4.57 -24.64
C ASN A 501 19.43 -3.09 -24.80
N ASP A 502 18.15 -2.76 -24.95
CA ASP A 502 17.78 -1.43 -25.43
C ASP A 502 17.38 -0.42 -24.34
N VAL A 503 17.27 -0.82 -23.05
CA VAL A 503 16.52 0.03 -22.10
C VAL A 503 17.15 0.20 -20.70
N ARG A 504 18.32 -0.38 -20.39
CA ARG A 504 18.69 -0.54 -18.95
C ARG A 504 20.07 -0.04 -18.60
N ASN A 505 20.13 1.15 -18.04
CA ASN A 505 21.25 1.57 -17.21
C ASN A 505 21.05 1.01 -15.79
N ILE A 506 21.64 -0.17 -15.53
CA ILE A 506 21.72 -0.68 -14.16
C ILE A 506 23.05 -0.20 -13.60
N ARG A 507 23.10 0.36 -12.39
CA ARG A 507 24.32 0.83 -11.68
C ARG A 507 25.42 -0.25 -11.53
N ILE A 508 25.16 -1.46 -11.95
CA ILE A 508 26.11 -2.55 -12.08
C ILE A 508 27.28 -2.18 -12.99
N GLU A 509 27.08 -1.33 -13.98
CA GLU A 509 28.11 -0.94 -14.94
C GLU A 509 29.21 -0.07 -14.32
N GLU A 510 28.86 0.77 -13.35
CA GLU A 510 29.81 1.67 -12.70
C GLU A 510 30.75 0.95 -11.71
N THR A 511 30.34 -0.22 -11.21
CA THR A 511 31.05 -0.96 -10.16
C THR A 511 31.73 -2.23 -10.63
N THR A 512 31.50 -2.66 -11.89
CA THR A 512 31.96 -3.95 -12.42
C THR A 512 32.82 -3.76 -13.68
N PRO A 513 34.05 -4.30 -13.73
CA PRO A 513 34.82 -4.32 -14.94
C PRO A 513 34.06 -5.01 -16.09
N SER A 514 34.12 -4.43 -17.28
CA SER A 514 33.35 -4.85 -18.46
C SER A 514 33.54 -6.31 -18.90
N ASN A 515 34.63 -6.97 -18.44
CA ASN A 515 34.95 -8.37 -18.71
C ASN A 515 34.27 -9.38 -17.76
N LEU A 516 33.49 -8.91 -16.77
CA LEU A 516 32.87 -9.78 -15.76
C LEU A 516 31.34 -9.87 -15.85
N ARG A 517 30.78 -9.45 -16.99
CA ARG A 517 29.32 -9.48 -17.26
C ARG A 517 28.74 -10.86 -17.55
N SER A 518 29.58 -11.90 -17.54
CA SER A 518 29.20 -13.29 -17.82
C SER A 518 29.06 -14.13 -16.53
N THR A 519 28.80 -15.42 -16.70
CA THR A 519 28.67 -16.44 -15.64
C THR A 519 29.82 -16.52 -14.65
N GLU A 520 30.96 -15.92 -14.93
CA GLU A 520 32.14 -15.86 -14.04
C GLU A 520 32.03 -14.80 -12.93
N PHE A 521 31.00 -13.97 -13.00
CA PHE A 521 30.79 -12.85 -12.09
C PHE A 521 30.65 -13.28 -10.61
N SER A 522 29.96 -14.37 -10.34
CA SER A 522 29.78 -14.92 -9.01
C SER A 522 31.11 -15.36 -8.35
N ALA A 523 32.06 -15.88 -9.14
CA ALA A 523 33.33 -16.36 -8.65
C ALA A 523 34.29 -15.23 -8.24
N VAL A 524 34.24 -14.08 -8.91
CA VAL A 524 35.16 -12.95 -8.66
C VAL A 524 34.71 -12.08 -7.49
N LEU A 525 33.43 -11.90 -7.26
CA LEU A 525 32.90 -11.26 -6.05
C LEU A 525 33.35 -11.98 -4.78
N TYR A 526 33.54 -13.26 -4.91
CA TYR A 526 33.92 -14.16 -3.86
C TYR A 526 35.42 -14.08 -3.45
N GLN A 527 36.29 -13.81 -4.40
CA GLN A 527 37.73 -13.80 -4.16
C GLN A 527 38.30 -12.51 -3.55
N LYS A 528 37.60 -11.39 -3.61
CA LYS A 528 38.15 -10.08 -3.23
C LYS A 528 37.88 -9.57 -1.82
N GLY A 529 37.16 -10.27 -0.96
CA GLY A 529 37.05 -10.00 0.48
C GLY A 529 36.64 -8.61 0.94
N SER A 530 36.17 -7.74 0.06
CA SER A 530 35.70 -6.40 0.41
C SER A 530 34.19 -6.26 0.18
N VAL A 531 33.46 -6.31 1.27
CA VAL A 531 32.05 -6.61 1.35
C VAL A 531 31.14 -5.35 1.35
N LYS A 532 31.58 -4.16 0.93
CA LYS A 532 30.72 -3.01 1.27
C LYS A 532 29.66 -2.56 0.26
N PRO A 533 29.86 -2.42 -1.03
CA PRO A 533 28.72 -2.12 -1.92
C PRO A 533 28.24 -3.29 -2.79
N LEU A 534 28.93 -4.41 -2.80
CA LEU A 534 28.70 -5.53 -3.73
C LEU A 534 27.74 -6.60 -3.21
N SER A 535 27.36 -6.57 -1.93
CA SER A 535 26.46 -7.56 -1.32
C SER A 535 25.09 -7.60 -2.02
N ASN A 536 24.64 -6.45 -2.46
CA ASN A 536 23.33 -6.31 -3.11
C ASN A 536 23.28 -7.00 -4.48
N LEU A 537 24.30 -6.80 -5.24
CA LEU A 537 24.44 -7.33 -6.58
C LEU A 537 24.64 -8.86 -6.59
N TRP A 538 25.44 -9.36 -5.64
CA TRP A 538 25.71 -10.78 -5.52
C TRP A 538 24.44 -11.61 -5.30
N LEU A 539 23.53 -11.17 -4.44
CA LEU A 539 22.30 -11.90 -4.18
C LEU A 539 21.36 -11.90 -5.40
N MET A 540 21.27 -10.80 -6.13
CA MET A 540 20.51 -10.75 -7.39
C MET A 540 21.08 -11.72 -8.43
N VAL A 541 22.38 -11.84 -8.54
CA VAL A 541 23.04 -12.81 -9.41
C VAL A 541 22.75 -14.25 -8.96
N VAL A 542 22.82 -14.54 -7.67
CA VAL A 542 22.50 -15.87 -7.12
C VAL A 542 21.03 -16.22 -7.39
N VAL A 543 20.11 -15.30 -7.16
CA VAL A 543 18.69 -15.48 -7.46
C VAL A 543 18.47 -15.74 -8.96
N LYS A 544 19.07 -14.94 -9.84
CA LYS A 544 19.02 -15.12 -11.31
C LYS A 544 19.52 -16.50 -11.74
N GLN A 545 20.67 -16.92 -11.23
CA GLN A 545 21.25 -18.22 -11.56
C GLN A 545 20.41 -19.38 -11.01
N SER A 546 19.93 -19.29 -9.78
CA SER A 546 19.09 -20.33 -9.18
C SER A 546 17.80 -20.56 -9.96
N ILE A 547 17.13 -19.50 -10.40
CA ILE A 547 15.92 -19.62 -11.24
C ILE A 547 16.25 -20.14 -12.63
N ARG A 548 17.33 -19.66 -13.25
CA ARG A 548 17.77 -20.11 -14.60
C ARG A 548 18.03 -21.61 -14.65
N TYR A 549 18.54 -22.18 -13.57
CA TYR A 549 18.83 -23.60 -13.46
C TYR A 549 17.74 -24.43 -12.76
N GLY A 550 16.57 -23.83 -12.46
CA GLY A 550 15.45 -24.52 -11.81
C GLY A 550 15.70 -24.93 -10.34
N MET A 551 16.70 -24.30 -9.70
CA MET A 551 17.02 -24.55 -8.31
C MET A 551 16.04 -23.81 -7.38
N GLN A 552 15.62 -24.47 -6.29
CA GLN A 552 14.89 -23.77 -5.23
C GLN A 552 15.85 -22.83 -4.49
N ILE A 553 15.48 -21.55 -4.41
CA ILE A 553 16.21 -20.59 -3.58
C ILE A 553 15.73 -20.80 -2.15
N PRO A 554 16.59 -21.18 -1.22
CA PRO A 554 16.20 -21.24 0.18
C PRO A 554 15.77 -19.84 0.66
N MET A 555 14.65 -19.75 1.35
CA MET A 555 14.08 -18.48 1.83
C MET A 555 15.07 -17.62 2.63
N TRP A 556 16.03 -18.25 3.30
CA TRP A 556 17.06 -17.54 4.09
C TRP A 556 18.18 -16.88 3.25
N VAL A 557 18.39 -17.30 1.98
CA VAL A 557 19.30 -16.57 1.06
C VAL A 557 18.71 -15.19 0.70
N ALA A 558 17.42 -15.08 0.67
CA ALA A 558 16.71 -13.81 0.51
C ALA A 558 16.94 -12.84 1.69
N ASP A 559 17.41 -13.34 2.84
CA ASP A 559 17.61 -12.61 4.08
C ASP A 559 18.90 -11.84 4.17
N TYR A 560 19.89 -12.19 3.37
CA TYR A 560 21.23 -11.69 3.58
C TYR A 560 21.51 -10.40 2.81
N ALA A 561 21.71 -9.34 3.54
CA ALA A 561 22.36 -8.07 3.18
C ALA A 561 21.76 -7.23 2.05
N THR A 562 21.08 -7.82 1.05
CA THR A 562 20.62 -7.10 -0.14
C THR A 562 19.13 -7.01 -0.26
N TRP A 563 18.45 -8.08 0.09
CA TRP A 563 17.00 -8.08 0.17
C TRP A 563 16.52 -7.31 1.38
N TYR A 564 17.41 -6.98 2.29
CA TYR A 564 17.12 -6.19 3.45
C TYR A 564 16.45 -4.86 3.12
N PRO A 565 16.92 -4.07 2.15
CA PRO A 565 16.16 -2.92 1.66
C PRO A 565 14.92 -3.29 0.85
N LEU A 566 14.87 -4.47 0.22
CA LEU A 566 13.75 -4.91 -0.61
C LEU A 566 12.63 -5.54 0.20
N PHE A 567 12.98 -6.37 1.19
CA PHE A 567 12.06 -7.15 2.02
C PHE A 567 12.04 -6.69 3.47
N TYR A 568 12.37 -5.48 3.71
CA TYR A 568 12.59 -4.88 5.00
C TYR A 568 11.49 -5.23 6.00
N TYR A 569 11.50 -6.27 6.70
CA TYR A 569 10.72 -6.61 7.88
C TYR A 569 10.63 -8.14 8.07
N HIS A 570 11.56 -8.72 8.73
CA HIS A 570 11.66 -10.11 9.17
C HIS A 570 12.39 -11.10 8.31
N LEU A 571 13.56 -11.32 8.77
CA LEU A 571 14.14 -12.65 8.98
C LEU A 571 15.44 -12.44 9.82
N PRO A 572 15.81 -13.33 10.72
CA PRO A 572 16.94 -13.10 11.62
C PRO A 572 18.23 -12.94 10.82
N THR A 573 18.94 -11.88 11.10
CA THR A 573 20.22 -11.52 10.52
C THR A 573 21.26 -12.60 10.83
N PHE A 574 21.79 -13.21 9.79
CA PHE A 574 23.01 -13.98 9.89
C PHE A 574 24.22 -13.02 9.87
N SER A 575 25.21 -13.25 10.72
CA SER A 575 26.36 -12.35 10.84
C SER A 575 27.19 -12.34 9.56
N ALA A 576 27.71 -11.16 9.20
CA ALA A 576 28.55 -10.92 8.03
C ALA A 576 29.89 -11.69 7.99
N ASN A 577 30.09 -12.69 8.82
CA ASN A 577 31.35 -13.39 9.03
C ASN A 577 31.34 -14.85 8.55
N LEU A 578 30.30 -15.33 7.90
CA LEU A 578 30.34 -16.66 7.29
C LEU A 578 31.32 -16.64 6.10
N ASN A 579 32.28 -17.55 6.13
CA ASN A 579 33.17 -17.72 4.99
C ASN A 579 32.41 -18.49 3.86
N PRO A 580 32.95 -18.42 2.66
CA PRO A 580 32.34 -19.05 1.49
C PRO A 580 32.02 -20.54 1.58
N SER A 581 32.90 -21.30 2.19
CA SER A 581 32.68 -22.75 2.35
C SER A 581 31.56 -23.07 3.32
N GLU A 582 31.30 -22.19 4.30
CA GLU A 582 30.18 -22.33 5.24
C GLU A 582 28.84 -22.02 4.57
N ILE A 583 28.82 -21.00 3.70
CA ILE A 583 27.63 -20.71 2.87
C ILE A 583 27.32 -21.88 1.93
N CYS A 584 28.33 -22.44 1.28
CA CYS A 584 28.20 -23.60 0.41
C CYS A 584 27.73 -24.86 1.14
N THR A 585 28.20 -25.07 2.34
CA THR A 585 27.79 -26.21 3.19
C THR A 585 26.33 -26.07 3.67
N LEU A 586 25.92 -24.83 3.97
CA LEU A 586 24.54 -24.51 4.36
C LEU A 586 23.55 -24.63 3.18
N LEU A 587 24.01 -24.35 1.95
CA LEU A 587 23.15 -24.40 0.75
C LEU A 587 22.97 -25.81 0.17
N ASP A 588 23.81 -26.79 0.56
CA ASP A 588 23.82 -28.16 -0.01
C ASP A 588 23.69 -28.17 -1.56
N VAL A 589 24.42 -27.28 -2.23
CA VAL A 589 24.29 -27.04 -3.67
C VAL A 589 25.53 -27.59 -4.39
N ASP A 590 25.32 -28.44 -5.37
CA ASP A 590 26.38 -28.97 -6.25
C ASP A 590 27.17 -27.86 -6.99
N LEU A 591 26.60 -26.68 -7.13
CA LEU A 591 27.26 -25.48 -7.66
C LEU A 591 28.53 -25.10 -6.86
N CYS A 592 28.48 -25.28 -5.53
CA CYS A 592 29.61 -25.00 -4.67
C CYS A 592 30.77 -26.01 -4.87
N LYS A 593 30.47 -27.21 -5.32
CA LYS A 593 31.49 -28.23 -5.65
C LYS A 593 32.24 -27.87 -6.95
N ALA A 594 31.55 -27.23 -7.90
CA ALA A 594 32.16 -26.80 -9.16
C ALA A 594 33.13 -25.60 -8.98
N VAL A 595 32.86 -24.75 -7.98
CA VAL A 595 33.69 -23.57 -7.66
C VAL A 595 34.92 -23.94 -6.82
N ALA A 596 34.88 -25.06 -6.09
CA ALA A 596 35.98 -25.51 -5.22
C ALA A 596 37.08 -26.29 -5.96
N GLN A 597 36.94 -26.56 -7.25
CA GLN A 597 38.06 -27.16 -8.01
C GLN A 597 38.94 -26.06 -8.61
N PRO A 598 40.22 -25.96 -8.19
CA PRO A 598 41.16 -25.08 -8.87
C PRO A 598 41.33 -25.58 -10.30
N SER A 599 41.15 -24.69 -11.27
CA SER A 599 41.54 -24.92 -12.65
C SER A 599 43.02 -25.35 -12.65
N GLN A 600 43.29 -26.60 -12.99
CA GLN A 600 44.67 -27.03 -13.28
C GLN A 600 45.14 -26.32 -14.57
N PRO A 601 46.43 -25.99 -14.64
CA PRO A 601 47.01 -25.11 -15.64
C PRO A 601 46.93 -25.60 -17.06
#